data_0b92ef178028ff975c2b81f21e42854c
#
_entry.id   0b92ef178028ff975c2b81f21e42854c
#
_cell.length_a   1.000
_cell.length_b   1.000
_cell.length_c   1.000
_cell.angle_alpha   90.00
_cell.angle_beta   90.00
_cell.angle_gamma   90.00
#
_symmetry.space_group_name_H-M   'P 1'
#
loop_
_entity.id
_entity.type
_entity.pdbx_description
1 polymer ?
#
loop_
_entity_poly.entity_id
_entity_poly.type
_entity_poly.pdbx_seq_one_letter_code
_entity_poly.pdbx_strand_id
1 'polypeptide(L)'
;ELRKDPLLISLAGTKKKTEEARTLLTDSEKTAFFFVTLPLALPIAVIERFISWVQAFQIPVGGVIVNEVIPKADTEKLSPYVANRMQEQMGYLKLAEEKFPGMIRAVLPLYEKEVNGLEMVSRMAQSLSLGSESKI
;
A
#
# COMPACT_ATOMS: atom_id res chain seq x y z
N GLU A 1 -21.17 -10.40 44.44
CA GLU A 1 -19.70 -10.56 44.69
C GLU A 1 -18.89 -10.67 43.41
N LEU A 2 -19.33 -11.40 42.38
CA LEU A 2 -18.64 -11.55 41.09
C LEU A 2 -18.37 -10.21 40.36
N ARG A 3 -19.16 -9.16 40.58
CA ARG A 3 -18.97 -7.83 39.94
C ARG A 3 -17.83 -6.98 40.53
N LYS A 4 -17.20 -7.41 41.61
CA LYS A 4 -16.10 -6.71 42.30
C LYS A 4 -14.75 -7.38 42.13
N ASP A 5 -14.67 -8.46 41.34
CA ASP A 5 -13.41 -9.12 41.07
C ASP A 5 -12.54 -8.24 40.17
N PRO A 6 -11.36 -7.81 40.61
CA PRO A 6 -10.46 -6.97 39.83
C PRO A 6 -10.09 -7.58 38.45
N LEU A 7 -10.04 -8.91 38.36
CA LEU A 7 -9.79 -9.62 37.12
C LEU A 7 -10.95 -9.43 36.11
N LEU A 8 -12.20 -9.58 36.60
CA LEU A 8 -13.38 -9.37 35.74
C LEU A 8 -13.51 -7.92 35.26
N ILE A 9 -13.17 -6.95 36.12
CA ILE A 9 -13.15 -5.53 35.75
C ILE A 9 -12.09 -5.27 34.68
N SER A 10 -10.90 -5.85 34.85
CA SER A 10 -9.80 -5.72 33.86
C SER A 10 -10.18 -6.35 32.52
N LEU A 11 -10.78 -7.55 32.53
CA LEU A 11 -11.24 -8.23 31.32
C LEU A 11 -12.35 -7.46 30.61
N ALA A 12 -13.31 -6.93 31.36
CA ALA A 12 -14.38 -6.09 30.79
C ALA A 12 -13.83 -4.80 30.17
N GLY A 13 -12.83 -4.18 30.82
CA GLY A 13 -12.13 -3.01 30.26
C GLY A 13 -11.37 -3.33 28.97
N THR A 14 -10.68 -4.46 28.93
CA THR A 14 -9.96 -4.93 27.73
C THR A 14 -10.94 -5.23 26.60
N LYS A 15 -12.03 -5.95 26.89
CA LYS A 15 -13.08 -6.23 25.90
C LYS A 15 -13.64 -4.95 25.29
N LYS A 16 -14.00 -3.96 26.11
CA LYS A 16 -14.51 -2.67 25.65
C LYS A 16 -13.53 -1.96 24.72
N LYS A 17 -12.26 -1.88 25.10
CA LYS A 17 -11.21 -1.27 24.25
C LYS A 17 -11.04 -1.99 22.92
N THR A 18 -11.11 -3.31 22.90
CA THR A 18 -11.02 -4.12 21.68
C THR A 18 -12.23 -3.88 20.77
N GLU A 19 -13.43 -3.77 21.33
CA GLU A 19 -14.65 -3.45 20.58
C GLU A 19 -14.60 -2.03 19.99
N GLU A 20 -14.13 -1.04 20.76
CA GLU A 20 -13.91 0.34 20.27
C GLU A 20 -12.89 0.39 19.14
N ALA A 21 -11.76 -0.32 19.29
CA ALA A 21 -10.74 -0.41 18.25
C ALA A 21 -11.27 -1.08 16.97
N ARG A 22 -12.03 -2.17 17.11
CA ARG A 22 -12.68 -2.84 15.98
C ARG A 22 -13.64 -1.89 15.26
N THR A 23 -14.50 -1.21 16.00
CA THR A 23 -15.46 -0.25 15.44
C THR A 23 -14.73 0.85 14.65
N LEU A 24 -13.62 1.36 15.16
CA LEU A 24 -12.83 2.37 14.47
C LEU A 24 -12.20 1.81 13.19
N LEU A 25 -11.60 0.63 13.26
CA LEU A 25 -10.92 0.00 12.12
C LEU A 25 -11.86 -0.42 10.99
N THR A 26 -13.12 -0.74 11.31
CA THR A 26 -14.12 -1.14 10.30
C THR A 26 -14.97 0.03 9.79
N ASP A 27 -14.79 1.23 10.32
CA ASP A 27 -15.51 2.43 9.91
C ASP A 27 -14.82 3.05 8.67
N SER A 28 -15.46 2.95 7.50
CA SER A 28 -14.96 3.48 6.23
C SER A 28 -14.83 4.99 6.16
N GLU A 29 -15.53 5.73 7.06
CA GLU A 29 -15.41 7.19 7.14
C GLU A 29 -14.19 7.62 7.97
N LYS A 30 -13.62 6.71 8.76
CA LYS A 30 -12.50 7.00 9.67
C LYS A 30 -11.23 6.24 9.36
N THR A 31 -11.33 5.11 8.67
CA THR A 31 -10.20 4.22 8.40
C THR A 31 -10.14 3.82 6.94
N ALA A 32 -8.95 3.89 6.36
CA ALA A 32 -8.65 3.29 5.07
C ALA A 32 -7.25 2.65 5.12
N PHE A 33 -7.16 1.39 4.73
CA PHE A 33 -5.90 0.66 4.65
C PHE A 33 -5.31 0.79 3.25
N PHE A 34 -4.09 1.30 3.15
CA PHE A 34 -3.34 1.34 1.90
C PHE A 34 -2.21 0.34 1.93
N PHE A 35 -2.03 -0.36 0.82
CA PHE A 35 -0.93 -1.29 0.63
C PHE A 35 0.12 -0.67 -0.28
N VAL A 36 1.38 -0.90 0.03
CA VAL A 36 2.51 -0.49 -0.82
C VAL A 36 3.19 -1.74 -1.32
N THR A 37 3.36 -1.86 -2.64
CA THR A 37 4.04 -2.99 -3.28
C THR A 37 5.17 -2.52 -4.17
N LEU A 38 6.06 -3.44 -4.53
CA LEU A 38 7.05 -3.24 -5.58
C LEU A 38 6.56 -3.89 -6.89
N PRO A 39 7.04 -3.44 -8.06
CA PRO A 39 6.71 -4.07 -9.34
C PRO A 39 7.48 -5.38 -9.53
N LEU A 40 7.18 -6.37 -8.69
CA LEU A 40 7.79 -7.70 -8.67
C LEU A 40 6.72 -8.75 -8.33
N ALA A 41 6.90 -9.98 -8.86
CA ALA A 41 5.92 -11.06 -8.71
C ALA A 41 5.58 -11.39 -7.24
N LEU A 42 6.61 -11.55 -6.40
CA LEU A 42 6.41 -11.96 -5.00
C LEU A 42 5.71 -10.89 -4.16
N PRO A 43 6.13 -9.60 -4.13
CA PRO A 43 5.41 -8.55 -3.43
C PRO A 43 3.94 -8.43 -3.85
N ILE A 44 3.65 -8.51 -5.15
CA ILE A 44 2.28 -8.46 -5.68
C ILE A 44 1.44 -9.62 -5.13
N ALA A 45 1.96 -10.85 -5.18
CA ALA A 45 1.26 -12.03 -4.67
C ALA A 45 1.03 -11.97 -3.14
N VAL A 46 1.99 -11.43 -2.40
CA VAL A 46 1.87 -11.21 -0.94
C VAL A 46 0.75 -10.22 -0.63
N ILE A 47 0.74 -9.07 -1.31
CA ILE A 47 -0.29 -8.02 -1.11
C ILE A 47 -1.69 -8.54 -1.48
N GLU A 48 -1.84 -9.31 -2.55
CA GLU A 48 -3.12 -9.93 -2.93
C GLU A 48 -3.72 -10.75 -1.78
N ARG A 49 -2.89 -11.55 -1.11
CA ARG A 49 -3.32 -12.33 0.06
C ARG A 49 -3.66 -11.44 1.26
N PHE A 50 -2.86 -10.42 1.54
CA PHE A 50 -3.12 -9.50 2.65
C PHE A 50 -4.40 -8.69 2.45
N ILE A 51 -4.67 -8.21 1.23
CA ILE A 51 -5.93 -7.55 0.91
C ILE A 51 -7.12 -8.45 1.25
N SER A 52 -7.08 -9.72 0.82
CA SER A 52 -8.15 -10.68 1.13
C SER A 52 -8.36 -10.85 2.64
N TRP A 53 -7.29 -10.91 3.42
CA TRP A 53 -7.39 -11.00 4.88
C TRP A 53 -7.97 -9.74 5.51
N VAL A 54 -7.49 -8.55 5.12
CA VAL A 54 -7.98 -7.27 5.64
C VAL A 54 -9.48 -7.11 5.34
N GLN A 55 -9.90 -7.48 4.13
CA GLN A 55 -11.31 -7.47 3.73
C GLN A 55 -12.15 -8.48 4.53
N ALA A 56 -11.61 -9.66 4.84
CA ALA A 56 -12.30 -10.65 5.68
C ALA A 56 -12.57 -10.12 7.10
N PHE A 57 -11.74 -9.21 7.62
CA PHE A 57 -11.97 -8.48 8.86
C PHE A 57 -12.86 -7.24 8.71
N GLN A 58 -13.43 -7.01 7.52
CA GLN A 58 -14.26 -5.84 7.21
C GLN A 58 -13.54 -4.49 7.35
N ILE A 59 -12.22 -4.50 7.26
CA ILE A 59 -11.41 -3.28 7.29
C ILE A 59 -11.40 -2.67 5.88
N PRO A 60 -11.72 -1.38 5.72
CA PRO A 60 -11.78 -0.73 4.42
C PRO A 60 -10.39 -0.65 3.77
N VAL A 61 -10.30 -1.06 2.50
CA VAL A 61 -9.08 -0.96 1.68
C VAL A 61 -9.17 0.29 0.83
N GLY A 62 -8.29 1.25 1.07
CA GLY A 62 -8.21 2.51 0.32
C GLY A 62 -7.56 2.35 -1.05
N GLY A 63 -6.64 1.40 -1.19
CA GLY A 63 -5.99 1.08 -2.45
C GLY A 63 -4.57 0.54 -2.32
N VAL A 64 -3.92 0.45 -3.46
CA VAL A 64 -2.54 -0.04 -3.61
C VAL A 64 -1.67 1.06 -4.23
N ILE A 65 -0.47 1.22 -3.72
CA ILE A 65 0.57 2.10 -4.25
C ILE A 65 1.70 1.20 -4.77
N VAL A 66 2.07 1.36 -6.03
CA VAL A 66 3.23 0.66 -6.60
C VAL A 66 4.44 1.56 -6.47
N ASN A 67 5.42 1.16 -5.67
CA ASN A 67 6.61 1.94 -5.35
C ASN A 67 7.84 1.46 -6.14
N GLU A 68 8.86 2.32 -6.24
CA GLU A 68 10.16 2.03 -6.86
C GLU A 68 10.06 1.59 -8.34
N VAL A 69 9.17 2.21 -9.07
CA VAL A 69 9.08 2.00 -10.53
C VAL A 69 10.20 2.75 -11.24
N ILE A 70 11.05 2.04 -11.97
CA ILE A 70 12.09 2.66 -12.77
C ILE A 70 11.43 3.55 -13.84
N PRO A 71 11.69 4.87 -13.87
CA PRO A 71 11.08 5.78 -14.83
C PRO A 71 11.43 5.40 -16.28
N LYS A 72 10.52 5.67 -17.21
CA LYS A 72 10.82 5.53 -18.64
C LYS A 72 12.00 6.44 -19.00
N ALA A 73 13.03 5.86 -19.61
CA ALA A 73 14.19 6.56 -20.11
C ALA A 73 14.54 6.03 -21.51
N ASP A 74 15.34 6.80 -22.23
CA ASP A 74 15.85 6.40 -23.54
C ASP A 74 16.75 5.16 -23.38
N THR A 75 16.26 4.02 -23.85
CA THR A 75 16.91 2.72 -23.67
C THR A 75 18.27 2.62 -24.34
N GLU A 76 18.54 3.46 -25.35
CA GLU A 76 19.84 3.46 -26.06
C GLU A 76 21.00 3.95 -25.19
N LYS A 77 20.69 4.71 -24.14
CA LYS A 77 21.67 5.26 -23.17
C LYS A 77 21.79 4.48 -21.88
N LEU A 78 21.00 3.43 -21.71
CA LEU A 78 20.98 2.64 -20.49
C LEU A 78 21.93 1.46 -20.57
N SER A 79 22.46 1.04 -19.41
CA SER A 79 23.13 -0.25 -19.32
C SER A 79 22.15 -1.39 -19.63
N PRO A 80 22.63 -2.52 -20.22
CA PRO A 80 21.78 -3.68 -20.51
C PRO A 80 21.00 -4.18 -19.27
N TYR A 81 21.60 -4.07 -18.10
CA TYR A 81 20.97 -4.44 -16.84
C TYR A 81 19.72 -3.59 -16.56
N VAL A 82 19.83 -2.27 -16.68
CA VAL A 82 18.71 -1.35 -16.41
C VAL A 82 17.61 -1.52 -17.46
N ALA A 83 17.99 -1.68 -18.74
CA ALA A 83 17.05 -1.91 -19.83
C ALA A 83 16.23 -3.19 -19.61
N ASN A 84 16.88 -4.30 -19.22
CA ASN A 84 16.18 -5.56 -18.90
C ASN A 84 15.24 -5.39 -17.71
N ARG A 85 15.67 -4.71 -16.63
CA ARG A 85 14.81 -4.44 -15.46
C ARG A 85 13.60 -3.59 -15.82
N MET A 86 13.75 -2.59 -16.69
CA MET A 86 12.62 -1.80 -17.19
C MET A 86 11.64 -2.64 -18.01
N GLN A 87 12.13 -3.56 -18.82
CA GLN A 87 11.27 -4.47 -19.58
C GLN A 87 10.52 -5.44 -18.69
N GLU A 88 11.19 -6.05 -17.71
CA GLU A 88 10.56 -6.96 -16.74
C GLU A 88 9.48 -6.26 -15.92
N GLN A 89 9.75 -5.05 -15.41
CA GLN A 89 8.77 -4.33 -14.59
C GLN A 89 7.46 -4.02 -15.34
N MET A 90 7.50 -3.82 -16.68
CA MET A 90 6.27 -3.61 -17.45
C MET A 90 5.31 -4.80 -17.35
N GLY A 91 5.85 -6.02 -17.33
CA GLY A 91 5.06 -7.22 -17.07
C GLY A 91 4.45 -7.24 -15.68
N TYR A 92 5.21 -6.83 -14.68
CA TYR A 92 4.73 -6.78 -13.29
C TYR A 92 3.73 -5.63 -13.04
N LEU A 93 3.86 -4.50 -13.73
CA LEU A 93 2.85 -3.44 -13.68
C LEU A 93 1.51 -3.91 -14.23
N LYS A 94 1.51 -4.61 -15.37
CA LYS A 94 0.30 -5.25 -15.91
C LYS A 94 -0.29 -6.28 -14.94
N LEU A 95 0.56 -7.12 -14.37
CA LEU A 95 0.12 -8.10 -13.36
C LEU A 95 -0.53 -7.40 -12.16
N ALA A 96 0.03 -6.27 -11.69
CA ALA A 96 -0.56 -5.50 -10.61
C ALA A 96 -1.93 -4.92 -10.99
N GLU A 97 -2.10 -4.41 -12.21
CA GLU A 97 -3.41 -3.96 -12.71
C GLU A 97 -4.45 -5.08 -12.77
N GLU A 98 -4.03 -6.27 -13.23
CA GLU A 98 -4.89 -7.45 -13.29
C GLU A 98 -5.29 -7.96 -11.90
N LYS A 99 -4.36 -7.92 -10.94
CA LYS A 99 -4.59 -8.38 -9.55
C LYS A 99 -5.34 -7.37 -8.70
N PHE A 100 -5.18 -6.08 -8.97
CA PHE A 100 -5.76 -4.98 -8.19
C PHE A 100 -6.63 -4.06 -9.06
N PRO A 101 -7.65 -4.57 -9.76
CA PRO A 101 -8.43 -3.80 -10.72
C PRO A 101 -9.11 -2.60 -10.05
N GLY A 102 -8.80 -1.39 -10.52
CA GLY A 102 -9.34 -0.14 -9.98
C GLY A 102 -8.86 0.22 -8.57
N MET A 103 -7.89 -0.53 -8.00
CA MET A 103 -7.37 -0.27 -6.66
C MET A 103 -6.03 0.48 -6.67
N ILE A 104 -5.31 0.54 -7.79
CA ILE A 104 -4.05 1.26 -7.88
C ILE A 104 -4.32 2.76 -7.79
N ARG A 105 -3.77 3.41 -6.77
CA ARG A 105 -3.96 4.84 -6.49
C ARG A 105 -2.79 5.69 -6.95
N ALA A 106 -1.58 5.14 -6.88
CA ALA A 106 -0.39 5.84 -7.34
C ALA A 106 0.69 4.85 -7.76
N VAL A 107 1.55 5.33 -8.66
CA VAL A 107 2.79 4.67 -9.07
C VAL A 107 3.92 5.64 -8.76
N LEU A 108 4.81 5.26 -7.85
CA LEU A 108 5.92 6.10 -7.41
C LEU A 108 7.20 5.69 -8.12
N PRO A 109 7.95 6.66 -8.65
CA PRO A 109 9.21 6.35 -9.31
C PRO A 109 10.28 5.92 -8.31
N LEU A 110 11.23 5.11 -8.77
CA LEU A 110 12.49 4.92 -8.08
C LEU A 110 13.28 6.21 -8.19
N TYR A 111 13.47 6.88 -7.05
CA TYR A 111 14.23 8.12 -6.99
C TYR A 111 15.73 7.85 -7.01
N GLU A 112 16.48 8.82 -7.52
CA GLU A 112 17.95 8.80 -7.59
C GLU A 112 18.65 8.84 -6.23
N LYS A 113 17.90 9.24 -5.20
CA LYS A 113 18.36 9.35 -3.79
C LYS A 113 17.27 8.82 -2.87
N GLU A 114 17.67 8.48 -1.65
CA GLU A 114 16.72 8.22 -0.58
C GLU A 114 15.82 9.44 -0.34
N VAL A 115 14.53 9.20 -0.10
CA VAL A 115 13.55 10.26 0.19
C VAL A 115 13.80 10.81 1.60
N ASN A 116 14.61 11.85 1.68
CA ASN A 116 14.99 12.50 2.93
C ASN A 116 14.94 14.03 2.78
N GLY A 117 14.45 14.71 3.82
CA GLY A 117 14.28 16.16 3.83
C GLY A 117 13.04 16.67 3.08
N LEU A 118 12.69 17.93 3.32
CA LEU A 118 11.44 18.53 2.84
C LEU A 118 11.33 18.55 1.31
N GLU A 119 12.42 18.74 0.59
CA GLU A 119 12.44 18.79 -0.87
C GLU A 119 12.02 17.45 -1.48
N MET A 120 12.64 16.34 -1.05
CA MET A 120 12.33 15.01 -1.55
C MET A 120 10.94 14.54 -1.12
N VAL A 121 10.52 14.85 0.11
CA VAL A 121 9.16 14.57 0.58
C VAL A 121 8.12 15.34 -0.22
N SER A 122 8.37 16.62 -0.56
CA SER A 122 7.49 17.41 -1.42
C SER A 122 7.38 16.82 -2.83
N ARG A 123 8.50 16.39 -3.41
CA ARG A 123 8.53 15.74 -4.72
C ARG A 123 7.74 14.41 -4.72
N MET A 124 7.88 13.62 -3.67
CA MET A 124 7.11 12.38 -3.51
C MET A 124 5.61 12.67 -3.34
N ALA A 125 5.24 13.68 -2.56
CA ALA A 125 3.85 14.10 -2.38
C ALA A 125 3.21 14.53 -3.71
N GLN A 126 3.95 15.25 -4.57
CA GLN A 126 3.49 15.59 -5.92
C GLN A 126 3.27 14.33 -6.77
N SER A 127 4.18 13.36 -6.72
CA SER A 127 4.01 12.07 -7.45
C SER A 127 2.78 11.30 -6.97
N LEU A 128 2.47 11.32 -5.67
CA LEU A 128 1.26 10.73 -5.11
C LEU A 128 -0.02 11.43 -5.61
N SER A 129 0.01 12.76 -5.72
CA SER A 129 -1.13 13.55 -6.17
C SER A 129 -1.40 13.41 -7.67
N LEU A 130 -0.35 13.36 -8.50
CA LEU A 130 -0.44 13.18 -9.95
C LEU A 130 -0.80 11.74 -10.35
N GLY A 131 -0.48 10.77 -9.52
CA GLY A 131 -0.78 9.35 -9.77
C GLY A 131 -2.28 9.02 -9.87
N SER A 132 -3.14 9.92 -9.44
CA SER A 132 -4.60 9.79 -9.62
C SER A 132 -5.05 10.05 -11.07
N GLU A 133 -4.23 10.68 -11.90
CA GLU A 133 -4.54 11.02 -13.30
C GLU A 133 -3.74 10.22 -14.34
N SER A 134 -2.61 9.63 -13.98
CA SER A 134 -1.79 8.80 -14.87
C SER A 134 -2.22 7.35 -14.81
N LYS A 135 -3.10 6.95 -15.71
CA LYS A 135 -3.21 5.53 -16.09
C LYS A 135 -1.88 5.08 -16.67
N ILE A 136 -1.35 3.97 -16.20
CA ILE A 136 -0.12 3.28 -16.65
C ILE A 136 -0.15 3.03 -18.16
#